data_b79ca1f0348e678a554f649f16eec3f8
#
_entry.id   b79ca1f0348e678a554f649f16eec3f8
#
_cell.length_a   1.000
_cell.length_b   1.000
_cell.length_c   1.000
_cell.angle_alpha   90.00
_cell.angle_beta   90.00
_cell.angle_gamma   90.00
#
_symmetry.space_group_name_H-M   'P 1'
#
loop_
_entity.id
_entity.type
_entity.pdbx_description
1 polymer ?
#
loop_
_entity_poly.entity_id
_entity_poly.type
_entity_poly.pdbx_seq_one_letter_code
_entity_poly.pdbx_strand_id
1 'polypeptide(L)'
;MVNTIGFEEMRAEVQNTSWSDIHPHTGLSPEHLEALAKLYLESKRAIFCWGMGITQHRHGTANVHMLANLMLARGHIGRPGAGLAPIRGHSNVQGDRTMGINELPSPKMLDNIDRVFGIQSPRENGMGVVETIKAMAEGRVKVFIGLGGNFAVATPDTEYTQQALRACNLTVHN
;
A
#
# COMPACT_ATOMS: atom_id res chain seq x y z
N MET A 1 27.83 -4.26 -14.98
CA MET A 1 26.83 -5.06 -14.27
C MET A 1 26.35 -6.18 -15.17
N VAL A 2 26.82 -7.40 -14.91
CA VAL A 2 26.62 -8.53 -15.84
C VAL A 2 25.22 -9.16 -15.71
N ASN A 3 24.49 -8.90 -14.59
CA ASN A 3 23.25 -9.60 -14.25
C ASN A 3 22.02 -8.68 -14.17
N THR A 4 22.08 -7.48 -14.72
CA THR A 4 20.97 -6.52 -14.75
C THR A 4 20.81 -5.93 -16.15
N ILE A 5 19.59 -5.56 -16.50
CA ILE A 5 19.26 -4.81 -17.72
C ILE A 5 18.75 -3.42 -17.33
N GLY A 6 18.83 -2.44 -18.25
CA GLY A 6 18.29 -1.10 -18.03
C GLY A 6 19.15 -0.20 -17.12
N PHE A 7 20.40 -0.56 -16.83
CA PHE A 7 21.26 0.24 -15.95
C PHE A 7 21.66 1.58 -16.57
N GLU A 8 22.00 1.60 -17.84
CA GLU A 8 22.43 2.84 -18.51
C GLU A 8 21.28 3.82 -18.68
N GLU A 9 20.07 3.31 -18.95
CA GLU A 9 18.86 4.13 -19.03
C GLU A 9 18.55 4.75 -17.64
N MET A 10 18.56 3.96 -16.59
CA MET A 10 18.38 4.47 -15.22
C MET A 10 19.46 5.49 -14.84
N ARG A 11 20.71 5.22 -15.19
CA ARG A 11 21.83 6.14 -14.94
C ARG A 11 21.63 7.47 -15.63
N ALA A 12 21.22 7.46 -16.89
CA ALA A 12 20.95 8.68 -17.65
C ALA A 12 19.82 9.51 -17.02
N GLU A 13 18.73 8.85 -16.60
CA GLU A 13 17.61 9.50 -15.90
C GLU A 13 18.07 10.18 -14.60
N VAL A 14 18.82 9.45 -13.77
CA VAL A 14 19.36 9.99 -12.50
C VAL A 14 20.29 11.16 -12.75
N GLN A 15 21.15 11.10 -13.77
CA GLN A 15 22.06 12.19 -14.10
C GLN A 15 21.35 13.46 -14.61
N ASN A 16 20.18 13.30 -15.22
CA ASN A 16 19.36 14.40 -15.70
C ASN A 16 18.46 15.01 -14.62
N THR A 17 18.35 14.38 -13.45
CA THR A 17 17.56 14.90 -12.32
C THR A 17 18.35 15.97 -11.57
N SER A 18 17.79 17.17 -11.47
CA SER A 18 18.47 18.30 -10.80
C SER A 18 18.22 18.33 -9.29
N TRP A 19 19.15 18.88 -8.54
CA TRP A 19 18.97 19.13 -7.11
C TRP A 19 17.82 20.10 -6.82
N SER A 20 17.57 21.04 -7.73
CA SER A 20 16.43 21.97 -7.63
C SER A 20 15.08 21.26 -7.71
N ASP A 21 15.01 20.10 -8.36
CA ASP A 21 13.80 19.29 -8.43
C ASP A 21 13.65 18.40 -7.20
N ILE A 22 14.76 17.90 -6.65
CA ILE A 22 14.76 16.98 -5.52
C ILE A 22 14.33 17.67 -4.23
N HIS A 23 14.90 18.81 -3.92
CA HIS A 23 14.69 19.47 -2.63
C HIS A 23 13.22 19.82 -2.31
N PRO A 24 12.43 20.43 -3.21
CA PRO A 24 11.03 20.76 -2.95
C PRO A 24 10.15 19.52 -2.68
N HIS A 25 10.52 18.37 -3.25
CA HIS A 25 9.75 17.14 -3.11
C HIS A 25 10.14 16.30 -1.91
N THR A 26 11.37 16.41 -1.44
CA THR A 26 11.90 15.61 -0.32
C THR A 26 11.99 16.37 0.99
N GLY A 27 12.12 17.69 0.94
CA GLY A 27 12.42 18.52 2.11
C GLY A 27 13.86 18.32 2.65
N LEU A 28 14.70 17.54 1.95
CA LEU A 28 16.07 17.24 2.37
C LEU A 28 17.06 18.07 1.56
N SER A 29 18.08 18.59 2.25
CA SER A 29 19.17 19.30 1.57
C SER A 29 20.11 18.31 0.86
N PRO A 30 20.87 18.77 -0.14
CA PRO A 30 21.90 17.97 -0.78
C PRO A 30 22.86 17.32 0.21
N GLU A 31 23.29 18.03 1.24
CA GLU A 31 24.23 17.54 2.26
C GLU A 31 23.66 16.36 3.05
N HIS A 32 22.36 16.40 3.37
CA HIS A 32 21.69 15.28 4.04
C HIS A 32 21.63 14.04 3.14
N LEU A 33 21.34 14.22 1.87
CA LEU A 33 21.29 13.12 0.89
C LEU A 33 22.69 12.55 0.60
N GLU A 34 23.71 13.40 0.50
CA GLU A 34 25.09 12.97 0.35
C GLU A 34 25.59 12.19 1.56
N ALA A 35 25.26 12.64 2.78
CA ALA A 35 25.60 11.92 4.01
C ALA A 35 24.96 10.53 4.06
N LEU A 36 23.67 10.43 3.68
CA LEU A 36 22.96 9.15 3.56
C LEU A 36 23.59 8.26 2.49
N ALA A 37 23.90 8.82 1.32
CA ALA A 37 24.55 8.09 0.23
C ALA A 37 25.91 7.54 0.65
N LYS A 38 26.72 8.34 1.35
CA LYS A 38 28.02 7.93 1.88
C LYS A 38 27.87 6.75 2.86
N LEU A 39 26.96 6.85 3.83
CA LEU A 39 26.68 5.77 4.77
C LEU A 39 26.29 4.48 4.04
N TYR A 40 25.41 4.60 3.04
CA TYR A 40 25.00 3.46 2.22
C TYR A 40 26.16 2.87 1.40
N LEU A 41 27.00 3.72 0.80
CA LEU A 41 28.16 3.30 0.01
C LEU A 41 29.22 2.59 0.86
N GLU A 42 29.43 3.00 2.09
CA GLU A 42 30.37 2.38 3.04
C GLU A 42 29.83 1.05 3.62
N SER A 43 28.51 0.86 3.58
CA SER A 43 27.85 -0.34 4.12
C SER A 43 28.18 -1.58 3.29
N LYS A 44 28.69 -2.62 3.92
CA LYS A 44 28.97 -3.91 3.27
C LYS A 44 27.68 -4.70 3.03
N ARG A 45 26.67 -4.50 3.86
CA ARG A 45 25.36 -5.15 3.79
C ARG A 45 24.30 -4.15 4.22
N ALA A 46 23.22 -4.07 3.47
CA ALA A 46 22.09 -3.22 3.79
C ALA A 46 20.78 -3.99 3.59
N ILE A 47 19.82 -3.77 4.46
CA ILE A 47 18.45 -4.23 4.31
C ILE A 47 17.57 -2.98 4.23
N PHE A 48 16.81 -2.84 3.15
CA PHE A 48 15.83 -1.78 3.02
C PHE A 48 14.47 -2.28 3.46
N CYS A 49 13.96 -1.69 4.54
CA CYS A 49 12.65 -1.97 5.08
C CYS A 49 11.70 -0.81 4.77
N TRP A 50 10.50 -1.12 4.32
CA TRP A 50 9.46 -0.12 4.10
C TRP A 50 8.07 -0.67 4.38
N GLY A 51 7.15 0.22 4.66
CA GLY A 51 5.74 -0.07 4.83
C GLY A 51 4.87 0.81 3.95
N MET A 52 3.65 1.08 4.41
CA MET A 52 2.67 1.85 3.66
C MET A 52 3.06 3.32 3.47
N GLY A 53 3.96 3.87 4.28
CA GLY A 53 4.52 5.21 4.07
C GLY A 53 5.22 5.39 2.73
N ILE A 54 5.73 4.31 2.13
CA ILE A 54 6.32 4.31 0.77
C ILE A 54 5.29 3.94 -0.29
N THR A 55 4.38 3.00 0.00
CA THR A 55 3.48 2.43 -1.00
C THR A 55 2.15 3.16 -1.14
N GLN A 56 1.66 3.82 -0.09
CA GLN A 56 0.43 4.62 -0.14
C GLN A 56 0.68 6.03 -0.68
N HIS A 57 1.29 6.09 -1.86
CA HIS A 57 1.55 7.30 -2.63
C HIS A 57 1.08 7.13 -4.06
N ARG A 58 0.80 8.25 -4.73
CA ARG A 58 0.47 8.26 -6.16
C ARG A 58 1.52 7.49 -6.99
N HIS A 59 2.78 7.56 -6.58
CA HIS A 59 3.93 6.92 -7.23
C HIS A 59 4.50 5.74 -6.42
N GLY A 60 3.67 5.10 -5.56
CA GLY A 60 4.12 4.05 -4.64
C GLY A 60 4.85 2.89 -5.33
N THR A 61 4.37 2.43 -6.48
CA THR A 61 5.05 1.39 -7.27
C THR A 61 6.43 1.85 -7.76
N ALA A 62 6.53 3.07 -8.30
CA ALA A 62 7.79 3.64 -8.74
C ALA A 62 8.79 3.81 -7.58
N ASN A 63 8.32 4.21 -6.40
CA ASN A 63 9.15 4.29 -5.20
C ASN A 63 9.77 2.92 -4.85
N VAL A 64 8.97 1.85 -4.87
CA VAL A 64 9.47 0.48 -4.61
C VAL A 64 10.46 0.04 -5.70
N HIS A 65 10.20 0.34 -6.97
CA HIS A 65 11.14 0.06 -8.06
C HIS A 65 12.47 0.79 -7.84
N MET A 66 12.43 2.04 -7.38
CA MET A 66 13.67 2.81 -7.13
C MET A 66 14.47 2.23 -5.97
N LEU A 67 13.82 1.77 -4.88
CA LEU A 67 14.48 1.04 -3.80
C LEU A 67 15.15 -0.24 -4.33
N ALA A 68 14.45 -1.00 -5.18
CA ALA A 68 15.01 -2.20 -5.80
C ALA A 68 16.20 -1.88 -6.71
N ASN A 69 16.11 -0.84 -7.53
CA ASN A 69 17.18 -0.39 -8.40
C ASN A 69 18.44 0.00 -7.62
N LEU A 70 18.27 0.73 -6.52
CA LEU A 70 19.38 1.12 -5.65
C LEU A 70 20.08 -0.09 -5.03
N MET A 71 19.33 -1.09 -4.60
CA MET A 71 19.86 -2.34 -4.05
C MET A 71 20.55 -3.20 -5.13
N LEU A 72 20.00 -3.25 -6.34
CA LEU A 72 20.62 -3.93 -7.49
C LEU A 72 21.93 -3.24 -7.89
N ALA A 73 21.95 -1.91 -7.95
CA ALA A 73 23.14 -1.13 -8.29
C ALA A 73 24.32 -1.41 -7.36
N ARG A 74 24.06 -1.75 -6.09
CA ARG A 74 25.07 -2.09 -5.08
C ARG A 74 25.33 -3.61 -4.94
N GLY A 75 24.59 -4.46 -5.67
CA GLY A 75 24.73 -5.92 -5.57
C GLY A 75 24.30 -6.46 -4.21
N HIS A 76 23.30 -5.85 -3.57
CA HIS A 76 22.76 -6.29 -2.29
C HIS A 76 21.65 -7.34 -2.43
N ILE A 77 21.07 -7.50 -3.63
CA ILE A 77 20.07 -8.53 -3.91
C ILE A 77 20.76 -9.89 -4.04
N GLY A 78 20.25 -10.89 -3.32
CA GLY A 78 20.82 -12.24 -3.30
C GLY A 78 22.07 -12.40 -2.43
N ARG A 79 22.48 -11.36 -1.71
CA ARG A 79 23.64 -11.39 -0.80
C ARG A 79 23.19 -11.72 0.62
N PRO A 80 23.79 -12.69 1.33
CA PRO A 80 23.43 -12.99 2.72
C PRO A 80 23.53 -11.77 3.63
N GLY A 81 22.46 -11.51 4.38
CA GLY A 81 22.36 -10.34 5.29
C GLY A 81 22.15 -9.00 4.60
N ALA A 82 21.73 -9.00 3.34
CA ALA A 82 21.30 -7.82 2.62
C ALA A 82 20.06 -8.11 1.79
N GLY A 83 19.25 -7.11 1.46
CA GLY A 83 18.08 -7.30 0.62
C GLY A 83 16.94 -6.35 0.89
N LEU A 84 15.78 -6.67 0.34
CA LEU A 84 14.53 -5.92 0.43
C LEU A 84 13.57 -6.61 1.41
N ALA A 85 13.00 -5.86 2.33
CA ALA A 85 12.10 -6.35 3.36
C ALA A 85 10.84 -5.48 3.47
N PRO A 86 9.81 -5.73 2.65
CA PRO A 86 8.53 -5.07 2.83
C PRO A 86 7.90 -5.47 4.17
N ILE A 87 7.67 -4.49 5.03
CA ILE A 87 7.03 -4.69 6.32
C ILE A 87 5.52 -4.58 6.12
N ARG A 88 4.85 -5.69 6.31
CA ARG A 88 3.41 -5.77 6.12
C ARG A 88 2.66 -5.38 7.39
N GLY A 89 1.45 -4.83 7.22
CA GLY A 89 0.46 -4.75 8.28
C GLY A 89 -0.15 -6.13 8.53
N HIS A 90 -1.22 -6.45 7.83
CA HIS A 90 -1.78 -7.80 7.84
C HIS A 90 -1.01 -8.73 6.89
N SER A 91 -0.79 -9.96 7.33
CA SER A 91 0.09 -10.92 6.63
C SER A 91 -0.46 -11.40 5.29
N ASN A 92 -1.77 -11.40 5.09
CA ASN A 92 -2.40 -11.99 3.91
C ASN A 92 -3.42 -11.09 3.18
N VAL A 93 -3.21 -9.78 3.15
CA VAL A 93 -4.04 -8.86 2.33
C VAL A 93 -4.01 -9.24 0.85
N GLN A 94 -2.89 -9.79 0.38
CA GLN A 94 -2.80 -10.28 -1.00
C GLN A 94 -3.73 -11.49 -1.24
N GLY A 95 -3.86 -12.39 -0.26
CA GLY A 95 -4.79 -13.51 -0.33
C GLY A 95 -6.25 -13.03 -0.38
N ASP A 96 -6.60 -12.07 0.44
CA ASP A 96 -7.94 -11.46 0.42
C ASP A 96 -8.28 -10.94 -0.98
N ARG A 97 -7.38 -10.17 -1.58
CA ARG A 97 -7.56 -9.64 -2.95
C ARG A 97 -7.62 -10.75 -4.01
N THR A 98 -6.82 -11.80 -3.86
CA THR A 98 -6.85 -12.96 -4.76
C THR A 98 -8.16 -13.71 -4.67
N MET A 99 -8.73 -13.83 -3.47
CA MET A 99 -10.04 -14.44 -3.24
C MET A 99 -11.20 -13.51 -3.62
N GLY A 100 -10.90 -12.29 -4.03
CA GLY A 100 -11.89 -11.33 -4.50
C GLY A 100 -12.63 -10.56 -3.42
N ILE A 101 -12.10 -10.52 -2.20
CA ILE A 101 -12.62 -9.64 -1.15
C ILE A 101 -12.27 -8.21 -1.52
N ASN A 102 -13.18 -7.56 -2.22
CA ASN A 102 -13.01 -6.25 -2.80
C ASN A 102 -14.40 -5.57 -2.93
N GLU A 103 -14.46 -4.31 -2.56
CA GLU A 103 -15.65 -3.48 -2.72
C GLU A 103 -15.99 -3.15 -4.19
N LEU A 104 -15.02 -3.35 -5.09
CA LEU A 104 -15.13 -3.10 -6.53
C LEU A 104 -14.80 -4.38 -7.33
N PRO A 105 -15.57 -5.47 -7.21
CA PRO A 105 -15.29 -6.70 -7.93
C PRO A 105 -15.46 -6.51 -9.44
N SER A 106 -14.60 -7.15 -10.23
CA SER A 106 -14.72 -7.05 -11.69
C SER A 106 -15.97 -7.79 -12.20
N PRO A 107 -16.60 -7.32 -13.30
CA PRO A 107 -17.74 -8.02 -13.90
C PRO A 107 -17.44 -9.49 -14.20
N LYS A 108 -16.27 -9.80 -14.72
CA LYS A 108 -15.81 -11.17 -15.00
C LYS A 108 -15.81 -12.05 -13.74
N MET A 109 -15.43 -11.49 -12.60
CA MET A 109 -15.46 -12.22 -11.35
C MET A 109 -16.88 -12.51 -10.91
N LEU A 110 -17.78 -11.53 -10.96
CA LEU A 110 -19.19 -11.70 -10.64
C LEU A 110 -19.87 -12.73 -11.55
N ASP A 111 -19.59 -12.68 -12.85
CA ASP A 111 -20.12 -13.69 -13.81
C ASP A 111 -19.64 -15.10 -13.48
N ASN A 112 -18.38 -15.26 -13.04
CA ASN A 112 -17.87 -16.55 -12.61
C ASN A 112 -18.52 -17.04 -11.32
N ILE A 113 -18.75 -16.16 -10.35
CA ILE A 113 -19.46 -16.47 -9.10
C ILE A 113 -20.88 -16.93 -9.43
N ASP A 114 -21.61 -16.17 -10.25
CA ASP A 114 -22.97 -16.49 -10.64
C ASP A 114 -23.05 -17.86 -11.33
N ARG A 115 -22.12 -18.12 -12.24
CA ARG A 115 -22.06 -19.39 -12.96
C ARG A 115 -21.74 -20.57 -12.04
N VAL A 116 -20.81 -20.40 -11.09
CA VAL A 116 -20.36 -21.50 -10.21
C VAL A 116 -21.36 -21.80 -9.11
N PHE A 117 -21.95 -20.77 -8.51
CA PHE A 117 -22.82 -20.92 -7.36
C PHE A 117 -24.32 -20.87 -7.72
N GLY A 118 -24.67 -20.60 -8.97
CA GLY A 118 -26.07 -20.51 -9.42
C GLY A 118 -26.85 -19.36 -8.78
N ILE A 119 -26.19 -18.24 -8.53
CA ILE A 119 -26.76 -17.04 -7.91
C ILE A 119 -26.72 -15.86 -8.87
N GLN A 120 -27.35 -14.77 -8.48
CA GLN A 120 -27.24 -13.47 -9.14
C GLN A 120 -26.53 -12.50 -8.19
N SER A 121 -25.26 -12.24 -8.45
CA SER A 121 -24.48 -11.28 -7.67
C SER A 121 -24.95 -9.85 -7.93
N PRO A 122 -24.97 -8.98 -6.91
CA PRO A 122 -25.20 -7.55 -7.09
C PRO A 122 -24.18 -6.95 -8.08
N ARG A 123 -24.66 -6.10 -8.97
CA ARG A 123 -23.80 -5.41 -9.97
C ARG A 123 -23.44 -3.99 -9.56
N GLU A 124 -24.06 -3.50 -8.51
CA GLU A 124 -23.68 -2.24 -7.89
C GLU A 124 -22.47 -2.44 -7.00
N ASN A 125 -21.57 -1.48 -7.03
CA ASN A 125 -20.38 -1.51 -6.20
C ASN A 125 -20.73 -1.39 -4.72
N GLY A 126 -19.95 -2.03 -3.87
CA GLY A 126 -19.97 -1.80 -2.44
C GLY A 126 -19.40 -0.43 -2.06
N MET A 127 -19.35 -0.17 -0.78
CA MET A 127 -18.81 1.07 -0.21
C MET A 127 -17.46 0.81 0.45
N GLY A 128 -16.50 1.69 0.20
CA GLY A 128 -15.25 1.75 0.97
C GLY A 128 -15.48 2.18 2.42
N VAL A 129 -14.45 2.15 3.25
CA VAL A 129 -14.58 2.44 4.69
C VAL A 129 -15.15 3.83 4.98
N VAL A 130 -14.71 4.85 4.25
CA VAL A 130 -15.16 6.24 4.47
C VAL A 130 -16.62 6.41 4.07
N GLU A 131 -17.02 5.88 2.91
CA GLU A 131 -18.40 5.90 2.42
C GLU A 131 -19.33 5.11 3.34
N THR A 132 -18.85 3.99 3.88
CA THR A 132 -19.62 3.18 4.83
C THR A 132 -19.90 3.94 6.13
N ILE A 133 -18.88 4.61 6.70
CA ILE A 133 -19.08 5.41 7.92
C ILE A 133 -20.07 6.56 7.69
N LYS A 134 -19.97 7.26 6.56
CA LYS A 134 -20.94 8.28 6.19
C LYS A 134 -22.35 7.71 6.04
N ALA A 135 -22.47 6.58 5.37
CA ALA A 135 -23.77 5.90 5.18
C ALA A 135 -24.39 5.43 6.50
N MET A 136 -23.58 5.01 7.48
CA MET A 136 -24.03 4.73 8.85
C MET A 136 -24.59 5.99 9.52
N ALA A 137 -23.83 7.08 9.50
CA ALA A 137 -24.24 8.37 10.09
C ALA A 137 -25.54 8.91 9.46
N GLU A 138 -25.74 8.68 8.16
CA GLU A 138 -26.95 9.02 7.42
C GLU A 138 -28.13 8.02 7.64
N GLY A 139 -27.91 6.96 8.42
CA GLY A 139 -28.91 5.93 8.69
C GLY A 139 -29.24 5.02 7.51
N ARG A 140 -28.43 5.01 6.46
CA ARG A 140 -28.56 4.11 5.29
C ARG A 140 -28.06 2.70 5.59
N VAL A 141 -27.05 2.55 6.43
CA VAL A 141 -26.56 1.27 6.94
C VAL A 141 -27.29 0.96 8.24
N LYS A 142 -28.01 -0.15 8.28
CA LYS A 142 -28.81 -0.57 9.44
C LYS A 142 -28.11 -1.60 10.31
N VAL A 143 -27.26 -2.44 9.72
CA VAL A 143 -26.54 -3.52 10.40
C VAL A 143 -25.08 -3.42 10.03
N PHE A 144 -24.23 -3.48 11.04
CA PHE A 144 -22.78 -3.57 10.88
C PHE A 144 -22.25 -4.85 11.54
N ILE A 145 -21.46 -5.61 10.81
CA ILE A 145 -20.77 -6.81 11.33
C ILE A 145 -19.28 -6.61 11.08
N GLY A 146 -18.51 -6.41 12.17
CA GLY A 146 -17.07 -6.31 12.17
C GLY A 146 -16.42 -7.64 12.50
N LEU A 147 -15.64 -8.20 11.57
CA LEU A 147 -14.91 -9.44 11.77
C LEU A 147 -13.42 -9.14 11.96
N GLY A 148 -12.94 -9.33 13.18
CA GLY A 148 -11.56 -9.01 13.57
C GLY A 148 -11.27 -7.51 13.57
N GLY A 149 -10.22 -7.11 14.24
CA GLY A 149 -9.78 -5.72 14.33
C GLY A 149 -10.69 -4.80 15.17
N ASN A 150 -10.23 -3.57 15.38
CA ASN A 150 -10.97 -2.57 16.15
C ASN A 150 -11.44 -1.43 15.24
N PHE A 151 -12.51 -1.69 14.48
CA PHE A 151 -13.05 -0.74 13.51
C PHE A 151 -13.35 0.63 14.13
N ALA A 152 -13.89 0.64 15.36
CA ALA A 152 -14.29 1.87 16.04
C ALA A 152 -13.13 2.85 16.34
N VAL A 153 -11.88 2.36 16.37
CA VAL A 153 -10.69 3.17 16.71
C VAL A 153 -9.65 3.17 15.59
N ALA A 154 -9.64 2.13 14.75
CA ALA A 154 -8.66 2.01 13.67
C ALA A 154 -8.97 2.86 12.42
N THR A 155 -10.16 3.43 12.35
CA THR A 155 -10.59 4.30 11.24
C THR A 155 -10.25 5.77 11.50
N PRO A 156 -10.10 6.57 10.44
CA PRO A 156 -9.99 8.02 10.61
C PRO A 156 -11.19 8.60 11.34
N ASP A 157 -10.99 9.65 12.16
CA ASP A 157 -12.03 10.32 12.93
C ASP A 157 -12.82 9.36 13.85
N THR A 158 -12.16 8.96 14.92
CA THR A 158 -12.71 8.00 15.91
C THR A 158 -14.06 8.45 16.47
N GLU A 159 -14.22 9.73 16.78
CA GLU A 159 -15.45 10.25 17.38
C GLU A 159 -16.62 10.14 16.40
N TYR A 160 -16.42 10.58 15.17
CA TYR A 160 -17.43 10.49 14.12
C TYR A 160 -17.78 9.02 13.80
N THR A 161 -16.79 8.14 13.75
CA THR A 161 -17.00 6.70 13.52
C THR A 161 -17.84 6.06 14.63
N GLN A 162 -17.56 6.39 15.89
CA GLN A 162 -18.34 5.88 17.02
C GLN A 162 -19.79 6.39 17.00
N GLN A 163 -20.02 7.65 16.64
CA GLN A 163 -21.36 8.20 16.47
C GLN A 163 -22.10 7.49 15.33
N ALA A 164 -21.43 7.25 14.20
CA ALA A 164 -22.00 6.55 13.06
C ALA A 164 -22.39 5.10 13.41
N LEU A 165 -21.54 4.39 14.14
CA LEU A 165 -21.86 3.03 14.63
C LEU A 165 -23.10 3.01 15.55
N ARG A 166 -23.27 4.01 16.41
CA ARG A 166 -24.47 4.14 17.27
C ARG A 166 -25.74 4.42 16.49
N ALA A 167 -25.65 4.93 15.27
CA ALA A 167 -26.81 5.14 14.39
C ALA A 167 -27.31 3.85 13.72
N CYS A 168 -26.54 2.77 13.75
CA CYS A 168 -26.97 1.47 13.26
C CYS A 168 -27.96 0.82 14.22
N ASN A 169 -28.92 0.06 13.69
CA ASN A 169 -29.87 -0.71 14.49
C ASN A 169 -29.20 -1.88 15.22
N LEU A 170 -28.15 -2.43 14.63
CA LEU A 170 -27.36 -3.53 15.19
C LEU A 170 -25.90 -3.38 14.79
N THR A 171 -25.01 -3.52 15.76
CA THR A 171 -23.56 -3.70 15.52
C THR A 171 -23.10 -4.99 16.20
N VAL A 172 -22.34 -5.79 15.46
CA VAL A 172 -21.71 -7.01 15.93
C VAL A 172 -20.22 -6.88 15.75
N HIS A 173 -19.47 -7.16 16.79
CA HIS A 173 -18.00 -7.14 16.79
C HIS A 173 -17.49 -8.49 17.28
N ASN A 174 -16.58 -9.10 16.53
CA ASN A 174 -15.92 -10.37 16.87
C ASN A 174 -14.38 -10.23 16.78
#